data_df091f8ad29cc3827ca02c13675e00e6
#
_entry.id   df091f8ad29cc3827ca02c13675e00e6
#
_cell.length_a   1.000
_cell.length_b   1.000
_cell.length_c   1.000
_cell.angle_alpha   90.00
_cell.angle_beta   90.00
_cell.angle_gamma   90.00
#
_symmetry.space_group_name_H-M   'P 1'
#
loop_
_entity.id
_entity.type
_entity.pdbx_description
1 polymer ?
#
loop_
_entity_poly.entity_id
_entity_poly.type
_entity_poly.pdbx_seq_one_letter_code
_entity_poly.pdbx_strand_id
1 'polypeptide(L)'
;DLFLSFLTGWLCSHVLGVDQAMARQLDLVGRGETPAHAYELELARPKDKAAEAMIKALRNTYQVVSRLNLELIAANLTLERRVIERTAELQKSNEALVLANRQLEVYSHTDGLLGIANRSYFDSRLREEWKRALREQTPLSILMIDVDFFKCYNDHYGHQAGDACLQAVAKAASGRMVRAIDLLARYGGEEFVVLLPGTLLQGAHKVAVGICEAVSALNLAHVLSSVADHVTVSAGAAALFPDCETSPEQLVEAADQALYAAKQQGRNRVCTA
;
A
#
# COMPACT_ATOMS: atom_id res chain seq x y z
N ASP A 1 12.52 -45.95 17.44
CA ASP A 1 11.21 -46.47 17.90
C ASP A 1 11.22 -47.95 18.29
N LEU A 2 11.84 -48.84 17.50
CA LEU A 2 12.00 -50.26 17.84
C LEU A 2 12.77 -50.44 19.15
N PHE A 3 13.83 -49.68 19.40
CA PHE A 3 14.62 -49.74 20.62
C PHE A 3 13.82 -49.30 21.85
N LEU A 4 13.09 -48.20 21.78
CA LEU A 4 12.21 -47.70 22.86
C LEU A 4 11.06 -48.68 23.16
N SER A 5 10.45 -49.25 22.11
CA SER A 5 9.41 -50.27 22.24
C SER A 5 9.96 -51.56 22.90
N PHE A 6 11.17 -51.97 22.50
CA PHE A 6 11.88 -53.09 23.14
C PHE A 6 12.21 -52.77 24.59
N LEU A 7 12.80 -51.57 24.85
CA LEU A 7 13.17 -51.17 26.21
C LEU A 7 11.98 -51.09 27.16
N THR A 8 10.85 -50.52 26.69
CA THR A 8 9.61 -50.42 27.47
C THR A 8 9.03 -51.81 27.76
N GLY A 9 9.00 -52.69 26.74
CA GLY A 9 8.53 -54.06 26.89
C GLY A 9 9.42 -54.87 27.83
N TRP A 10 10.74 -54.70 27.70
CA TRP A 10 11.72 -55.38 28.58
C TRP A 10 11.59 -54.85 30.02
N LEU A 11 11.53 -53.52 30.24
CA LEU A 11 11.41 -52.93 31.57
C LEU A 11 10.12 -53.37 32.28
N CYS A 12 8.99 -53.32 31.56
CA CYS A 12 7.71 -53.81 32.13
C CYS A 12 7.75 -55.31 32.50
N SER A 13 8.33 -56.14 31.63
CA SER A 13 8.47 -57.58 31.89
C SER A 13 9.45 -57.85 33.04
N HIS A 14 10.52 -57.06 33.13
CA HIS A 14 11.53 -57.25 34.17
C HIS A 14 11.00 -56.79 35.52
N VAL A 15 10.48 -55.58 35.66
CA VAL A 15 9.99 -55.03 36.93
C VAL A 15 8.73 -55.74 37.44
N LEU A 16 7.77 -55.98 36.55
CA LEU A 16 6.49 -56.62 36.95
C LEU A 16 6.55 -58.17 37.01
N GLY A 17 7.55 -58.75 36.39
CA GLY A 17 7.72 -60.23 36.34
C GLY A 17 8.90 -60.71 37.16
N VAL A 18 10.12 -60.53 36.61
CA VAL A 18 11.35 -61.15 37.15
C VAL A 18 11.71 -60.59 38.53
N ASP A 19 11.67 -59.25 38.70
CA ASP A 19 12.06 -58.61 39.97
C ASP A 19 11.10 -58.98 41.10
N GLN A 20 9.77 -59.06 40.81
CA GLN A 20 8.80 -59.44 41.78
C GLN A 20 8.94 -60.92 42.12
N ALA A 21 9.25 -61.80 41.15
CA ALA A 21 9.50 -63.25 41.44
C ALA A 21 10.73 -63.40 42.30
N MET A 22 11.82 -62.63 42.00
CA MET A 22 13.04 -62.68 42.80
C MET A 22 12.84 -62.13 44.21
N ALA A 23 12.07 -61.03 44.38
CA ALA A 23 11.75 -60.47 45.68
C ALA A 23 10.96 -61.51 46.56
N ARG A 24 10.00 -62.23 45.95
CA ARG A 24 9.25 -63.24 46.63
C ARG A 24 10.11 -64.46 47.00
N GLN A 25 11.04 -64.88 46.13
CA GLN A 25 11.99 -65.93 46.44
C GLN A 25 12.90 -65.56 47.63
N LEU A 26 13.40 -64.30 47.63
CA LEU A 26 14.21 -63.78 48.73
C LEU A 26 13.43 -63.75 50.06
N ASP A 27 12.15 -63.34 50.01
CA ASP A 27 11.28 -63.37 51.21
C ASP A 27 11.10 -64.79 51.74
N LEU A 28 10.89 -65.85 50.89
CA LEU A 28 10.79 -67.23 51.26
C LEU A 28 12.09 -67.75 51.89
N VAL A 29 13.25 -67.42 51.33
CA VAL A 29 14.56 -67.71 51.85
C VAL A 29 14.77 -67.06 53.22
N GLY A 30 14.34 -65.78 53.38
CA GLY A 30 14.39 -65.05 54.64
C GLY A 30 13.50 -65.72 55.75
N ARG A 31 12.49 -66.46 55.37
CA ARG A 31 11.61 -67.20 56.25
C ARG A 31 12.12 -68.64 56.56
N GLY A 32 13.30 -69.02 56.04
CA GLY A 32 13.94 -70.27 56.33
C GLY A 32 13.83 -71.34 55.24
N GLU A 33 13.24 -71.03 54.08
CA GLU A 33 13.21 -71.98 52.95
C GLU A 33 14.60 -72.04 52.26
N THR A 34 14.91 -73.18 51.69
CA THR A 34 16.12 -73.30 50.88
C THR A 34 15.97 -72.55 49.55
N PRO A 35 17.02 -71.95 48.95
CA PRO A 35 16.94 -71.31 47.69
C PRO A 35 16.35 -72.14 46.56
N ALA A 36 16.66 -73.42 46.51
CA ALA A 36 16.13 -74.38 45.55
C ALA A 36 14.60 -74.56 45.70
N HIS A 37 14.12 -74.74 46.94
CA HIS A 37 12.69 -74.93 47.22
C HIS A 37 11.91 -73.57 46.97
N ALA A 38 12.45 -72.40 47.31
CA ALA A 38 11.86 -71.15 47.03
C ALA A 38 11.71 -70.89 45.47
N TYR A 39 12.68 -71.32 44.70
CA TYR A 39 12.62 -71.31 43.24
C TYR A 39 11.54 -72.23 42.66
N GLU A 40 11.45 -73.51 43.18
CA GLU A 40 10.40 -74.42 42.76
C GLU A 40 8.98 -73.97 43.11
N LEU A 41 8.79 -73.35 44.29
CA LEU A 41 7.52 -72.75 44.67
C LEU A 41 7.12 -71.59 43.77
N GLU A 42 8.06 -70.73 43.36
CA GLU A 42 7.77 -69.64 42.45
C GLU A 42 7.49 -70.17 41.02
N LEU A 43 8.18 -71.20 40.57
CA LEU A 43 7.95 -71.86 39.29
C LEU A 43 6.56 -72.50 39.18
N ALA A 44 6.08 -73.05 40.28
CA ALA A 44 4.75 -73.70 40.39
C ALA A 44 3.60 -72.67 40.55
N ARG A 45 3.91 -71.41 40.74
CA ARG A 45 2.93 -70.36 40.94
C ARG A 45 2.15 -70.03 39.67
N PRO A 46 0.83 -69.92 39.72
CA PRO A 46 0.05 -69.52 38.59
C PRO A 46 0.48 -68.10 38.09
N LYS A 47 0.77 -67.99 36.83
CA LYS A 47 1.09 -66.68 36.23
C LYS A 47 -0.07 -65.69 36.44
N ASP A 48 0.26 -64.50 36.90
CA ASP A 48 -0.73 -63.45 37.10
C ASP A 48 -1.26 -62.98 35.74
N LYS A 49 -2.43 -63.50 35.35
CA LYS A 49 -3.11 -63.16 34.10
C LYS A 49 -3.45 -61.68 34.00
N ALA A 50 -3.65 -61.00 35.15
CA ALA A 50 -3.95 -59.58 35.18
C ALA A 50 -2.70 -58.78 34.84
N ALA A 51 -1.51 -59.13 35.35
CA ALA A 51 -0.25 -58.48 35.00
C ALA A 51 0.10 -58.70 33.53
N GLU A 52 -0.07 -59.89 32.97
CA GLU A 52 0.14 -60.16 31.54
C GLU A 52 -0.81 -59.32 30.64
N ALA A 53 -2.08 -59.23 31.02
CA ALA A 53 -3.07 -58.43 30.30
C ALA A 53 -2.71 -56.90 30.34
N MET A 54 -2.25 -56.41 31.49
CA MET A 54 -1.83 -55.03 31.67
C MET A 54 -0.58 -54.68 30.85
N ILE A 55 0.43 -55.53 30.81
CA ILE A 55 1.63 -55.40 29.98
C ILE A 55 1.24 -55.34 28.48
N LYS A 56 0.35 -56.23 28.07
CA LYS A 56 -0.16 -56.26 26.69
C LYS A 56 -0.92 -54.98 26.32
N ALA A 57 -1.78 -54.51 27.22
CA ALA A 57 -2.52 -53.24 27.02
C ALA A 57 -1.56 -52.04 26.94
N LEU A 58 -0.58 -51.95 27.84
CA LEU A 58 0.42 -50.87 27.86
C LEU A 58 1.25 -50.85 26.57
N ARG A 59 1.69 -52.02 26.10
CA ARG A 59 2.41 -52.15 24.84
C ARG A 59 1.57 -51.71 23.64
N ASN A 60 0.31 -52.09 23.58
CA ASN A 60 -0.59 -51.68 22.52
C ASN A 60 -0.82 -50.18 22.53
N THR A 61 -1.06 -49.58 23.70
CA THR A 61 -1.22 -48.14 23.86
C THR A 61 0.03 -47.40 23.41
N TYR A 62 1.22 -47.85 23.81
CA TYR A 62 2.48 -47.27 23.39
C TYR A 62 2.66 -47.28 21.85
N GLN A 63 2.33 -48.42 21.21
CA GLN A 63 2.40 -48.55 19.76
C GLN A 63 1.46 -47.57 19.04
N VAL A 64 0.22 -47.41 19.56
CA VAL A 64 -0.75 -46.44 19.00
C VAL A 64 -0.26 -45.00 19.15
N VAL A 65 0.20 -44.62 20.35
CA VAL A 65 0.73 -43.27 20.62
C VAL A 65 1.96 -42.98 19.76
N SER A 66 2.89 -43.94 19.64
CA SER A 66 4.09 -43.79 18.80
C SER A 66 3.71 -43.57 17.34
N ARG A 67 2.75 -44.29 16.78
CA ARG A 67 2.25 -44.11 15.43
C ARG A 67 1.60 -42.74 15.22
N LEU A 68 0.71 -42.36 16.16
CA LEU A 68 0.04 -41.05 16.09
C LEU A 68 1.04 -39.88 16.15
N ASN A 69 2.10 -39.99 16.96
CA ASN A 69 3.16 -38.97 17.01
C ASN A 69 3.90 -38.85 15.69
N LEU A 70 4.22 -39.98 15.02
CA LEU A 70 4.87 -39.96 13.72
C LEU A 70 3.96 -39.30 12.63
N GLU A 71 2.67 -39.64 12.64
CA GLU A 71 1.67 -39.05 11.74
C GLU A 71 1.55 -37.52 11.98
N LEU A 72 1.52 -37.11 13.26
CA LEU A 72 1.47 -35.70 13.63
C LEU A 72 2.71 -34.92 13.18
N ILE A 73 3.91 -35.49 13.38
CA ILE A 73 5.16 -34.86 12.90
C ILE A 73 5.14 -34.71 11.38
N ALA A 74 4.74 -35.73 10.63
CA ALA A 74 4.65 -35.67 9.18
C ALA A 74 3.61 -34.61 8.70
N ALA A 75 2.46 -34.54 9.39
CA ALA A 75 1.44 -33.52 9.10
C ALA A 75 1.95 -32.11 9.38
N ASN A 76 2.63 -31.90 10.51
CA ASN A 76 3.22 -30.58 10.84
C ASN A 76 4.27 -30.15 9.82
N LEU A 77 5.19 -31.00 9.41
CA LEU A 77 6.19 -30.70 8.38
C LEU A 77 5.53 -30.36 7.04
N THR A 78 4.43 -31.03 6.70
CA THR A 78 3.67 -30.74 5.47
C THR A 78 2.97 -29.37 5.56
N LEU A 79 2.39 -29.07 6.73
CA LEU A 79 1.76 -27.77 7.00
C LEU A 79 2.77 -26.62 6.95
N GLU A 80 3.93 -26.78 7.60
CA GLU A 80 4.99 -25.77 7.58
C GLU A 80 5.44 -25.45 6.15
N ARG A 81 5.65 -26.49 5.33
CA ARG A 81 6.00 -26.30 3.93
C ARG A 81 4.92 -25.53 3.18
N ARG A 82 3.63 -25.89 3.33
CA ARG A 82 2.52 -25.20 2.71
C ARG A 82 2.41 -23.73 3.14
N VAL A 83 2.66 -23.47 4.43
CA VAL A 83 2.65 -22.10 4.95
C VAL A 83 3.75 -21.28 4.28
N ILE A 84 4.97 -21.81 4.17
CA ILE A 84 6.09 -21.13 3.51
C ILE A 84 5.77 -20.85 2.03
N GLU A 85 5.29 -21.86 1.29
CA GLU A 85 4.91 -21.74 -0.12
C GLU A 85 3.81 -20.68 -0.32
N ARG A 86 2.74 -20.74 0.50
CA ARG A 86 1.63 -19.79 0.41
C ARG A 86 2.03 -18.36 0.82
N THR A 87 2.90 -18.22 1.80
CA THR A 87 3.41 -16.92 2.21
C THR A 87 4.21 -16.27 1.08
N ALA A 88 5.07 -17.05 0.41
CA ALA A 88 5.83 -16.57 -0.74
C ALA A 88 4.94 -16.19 -1.93
N GLU A 89 3.91 -17.00 -2.25
CA GLU A 89 2.93 -16.69 -3.29
C GLU A 89 2.15 -15.40 -2.97
N LEU A 90 1.67 -15.26 -1.73
CA LEU A 90 0.95 -14.07 -1.28
C LEU A 90 1.82 -12.81 -1.34
N GLN A 91 3.07 -12.90 -0.94
CA GLN A 91 4.00 -11.79 -1.02
C GLN A 91 4.21 -11.33 -2.46
N LYS A 92 4.46 -12.27 -3.39
CA LYS A 92 4.61 -11.98 -4.82
C LYS A 92 3.34 -11.36 -5.41
N SER A 93 2.17 -11.87 -5.06
CA SER A 93 0.89 -11.32 -5.51
C SER A 93 0.64 -9.91 -4.97
N ASN A 94 0.99 -9.66 -3.72
CA ASN A 94 0.86 -8.33 -3.10
C ASN A 94 1.79 -7.31 -3.75
N GLU A 95 3.05 -7.68 -4.05
CA GLU A 95 3.99 -6.83 -4.77
C GLU A 95 3.46 -6.46 -6.18
N ALA A 96 2.92 -7.44 -6.90
CA ALA A 96 2.30 -7.20 -8.21
C ALA A 96 1.06 -6.27 -8.12
N LEU A 97 0.20 -6.46 -7.12
CA LEU A 97 -0.95 -5.59 -6.87
C LEU A 97 -0.54 -4.14 -6.52
N VAL A 98 0.47 -3.96 -5.68
CA VAL A 98 1.01 -2.64 -5.33
C VAL A 98 1.55 -1.93 -6.58
N LEU A 99 2.27 -2.66 -7.44
CA LEU A 99 2.79 -2.11 -8.69
C LEU A 99 1.67 -1.72 -9.65
N ALA A 100 0.67 -2.58 -9.83
CA ALA A 100 -0.48 -2.32 -10.68
C ALA A 100 -1.32 -1.13 -10.18
N ASN A 101 -1.57 -1.03 -8.87
CA ASN A 101 -2.25 0.11 -8.28
C ASN A 101 -1.47 1.42 -8.50
N ARG A 102 -0.15 1.40 -8.33
CA ARG A 102 0.68 2.57 -8.57
C ARG A 102 0.65 3.03 -10.03
N GLN A 103 0.60 2.08 -10.98
CA GLN A 103 0.42 2.41 -12.39
C GLN A 103 -0.97 3.00 -12.67
N LEU A 104 -2.04 2.41 -12.08
CA LEU A 104 -3.40 2.94 -12.19
C LEU A 104 -3.52 4.36 -11.59
N GLU A 105 -2.88 4.62 -10.45
CA GLU A 105 -2.84 5.96 -9.86
C GLU A 105 -2.17 6.98 -10.79
N VAL A 106 -1.02 6.63 -11.39
CA VAL A 106 -0.35 7.51 -12.36
C VAL A 106 -1.26 7.79 -13.56
N TYR A 107 -1.88 6.76 -14.15
CA TYR A 107 -2.82 6.94 -15.27
C TYR A 107 -4.08 7.70 -14.88
N SER A 108 -4.55 7.55 -13.65
CA SER A 108 -5.75 8.25 -13.14
C SER A 108 -5.49 9.70 -12.75
N HIS A 109 -4.23 10.08 -12.46
CA HIS A 109 -3.90 11.41 -11.92
C HIS A 109 -3.22 12.33 -12.92
N THR A 110 -2.75 11.82 -14.08
CA THR A 110 -2.03 12.61 -15.07
C THR A 110 -2.84 12.80 -16.36
N ASP A 111 -2.66 13.97 -17.01
CA ASP A 111 -3.12 14.19 -18.38
C ASP A 111 -2.16 13.50 -19.34
N GLY A 112 -2.72 12.64 -20.21
CA GLY A 112 -1.93 11.80 -21.13
C GLY A 112 -1.18 12.59 -22.22
N LEU A 113 -1.62 13.82 -22.55
CA LEU A 113 -0.96 14.68 -23.55
C LEU A 113 0.18 15.49 -22.91
N LEU A 114 -0.07 16.07 -21.73
CA LEU A 114 0.79 17.09 -21.15
C LEU A 114 1.72 16.56 -20.07
N GLY A 115 1.47 15.36 -19.51
CA GLY A 115 2.25 14.76 -18.43
C GLY A 115 2.18 15.50 -17.09
N ILE A 116 1.28 16.50 -16.96
CA ILE A 116 0.96 17.20 -15.71
C ILE A 116 -0.28 16.56 -15.07
N ALA A 117 -0.68 17.01 -13.88
CA ALA A 117 -1.90 16.53 -13.24
C ALA A 117 -3.14 16.77 -14.13
N ASN A 118 -4.11 15.86 -14.04
CA ASN A 118 -5.42 16.07 -14.66
C ASN A 118 -6.41 16.74 -13.70
N ARG A 119 -7.57 17.13 -14.22
CA ARG A 119 -8.64 17.79 -13.44
C ARG A 119 -9.09 16.94 -12.24
N SER A 120 -9.27 15.65 -12.41
CA SER A 120 -9.73 14.77 -11.32
C SER A 120 -8.77 14.77 -10.12
N TYR A 121 -7.47 14.75 -10.41
CA TYR A 121 -6.45 14.83 -9.37
C TYR A 121 -6.41 16.22 -8.71
N PHE A 122 -6.55 17.30 -9.50
CA PHE A 122 -6.68 18.65 -8.97
C PHE A 122 -7.86 18.75 -8.00
N ASP A 123 -9.05 18.26 -8.38
CA ASP A 123 -10.26 18.31 -7.54
C ASP A 123 -10.08 17.54 -6.23
N SER A 124 -9.36 16.42 -6.26
CA SER A 124 -9.03 15.64 -5.05
C SER A 124 -8.07 16.41 -4.14
N ARG A 125 -6.98 16.93 -4.72
CA ARG A 125 -5.96 17.70 -3.99
C ARG A 125 -6.51 19.00 -3.41
N LEU A 126 -7.39 19.68 -4.14
CA LEU A 126 -8.07 20.89 -3.64
C LEU A 126 -8.85 20.60 -2.36
N ARG A 127 -9.64 19.52 -2.35
CA ARG A 127 -10.40 19.11 -1.15
C ARG A 127 -9.51 18.73 0.04
N GLU A 128 -8.38 18.11 -0.21
CA GLU A 128 -7.40 17.75 0.83
C GLU A 128 -6.73 19.00 1.42
N GLU A 129 -6.21 19.88 0.54
CA GLU A 129 -5.53 21.12 0.95
C GLU A 129 -6.50 22.12 1.59
N TRP A 130 -7.77 22.14 1.18
CA TRP A 130 -8.82 22.91 1.85
C TRP A 130 -9.01 22.49 3.30
N LYS A 131 -9.19 21.19 3.55
CA LYS A 131 -9.30 20.65 4.92
C LYS A 131 -8.06 20.93 5.76
N ARG A 132 -6.90 20.88 5.15
CA ARG A 132 -5.63 21.18 5.80
C ARG A 132 -5.52 22.65 6.14
N ALA A 133 -5.79 23.54 5.18
CA ALA A 133 -5.73 24.99 5.34
C ALA A 133 -6.73 25.47 6.40
N LEU A 134 -7.96 24.90 6.43
CA LEU A 134 -8.96 25.14 7.46
C LEU A 134 -8.44 24.81 8.87
N ARG A 135 -7.80 23.64 9.03
CA ARG A 135 -7.25 23.22 10.32
C ARG A 135 -6.04 24.05 10.76
N GLU A 136 -5.16 24.39 9.82
CA GLU A 136 -3.91 25.09 10.07
C GLU A 136 -4.07 26.63 10.00
N GLN A 137 -5.26 27.11 9.65
CA GLN A 137 -5.58 28.54 9.45
C GLN A 137 -4.58 29.21 8.50
N THR A 138 -4.26 28.52 7.40
CA THR A 138 -3.35 29.02 6.37
C THR A 138 -4.10 29.42 5.10
N PRO A 139 -3.60 30.38 4.33
CA PRO A 139 -4.25 30.76 3.08
C PRO A 139 -4.13 29.67 2.02
N LEU A 140 -5.12 29.56 1.14
CA LEU A 140 -5.09 28.72 -0.05
C LEU A 140 -5.36 29.60 -1.27
N SER A 141 -4.49 29.48 -2.28
CA SER A 141 -4.63 30.23 -3.53
C SER A 141 -4.80 29.29 -4.72
N ILE A 142 -5.53 29.77 -5.71
CA ILE A 142 -5.70 29.13 -7.03
C ILE A 142 -5.38 30.14 -8.14
N LEU A 143 -4.78 29.62 -9.20
CA LEU A 143 -4.68 30.34 -10.48
C LEU A 143 -5.48 29.56 -11.52
N MET A 144 -6.38 30.24 -12.23
CA MET A 144 -6.97 29.76 -13.50
C MET A 144 -6.24 30.42 -14.65
N ILE A 145 -5.79 29.63 -15.62
CA ILE A 145 -4.95 30.09 -16.74
C ILE A 145 -5.54 29.55 -18.04
N ASP A 146 -5.55 30.36 -19.07
CA ASP A 146 -6.07 29.99 -20.38
C ASP A 146 -5.15 30.55 -21.50
N VAL A 147 -4.93 29.72 -22.53
CA VAL A 147 -4.10 30.11 -23.67
C VAL A 147 -4.90 31.04 -24.60
N ASP A 148 -4.43 32.26 -24.76
CA ASP A 148 -5.12 33.28 -25.52
C ASP A 148 -5.27 32.89 -27.00
N PHE A 149 -6.50 32.99 -27.51
CA PHE A 149 -6.85 32.68 -28.90
C PHE A 149 -6.45 31.27 -29.39
N PHE A 150 -6.39 30.28 -28.49
CA PHE A 150 -5.93 28.93 -28.82
C PHE A 150 -6.76 28.27 -29.93
N LYS A 151 -8.05 28.51 -29.98
CA LYS A 151 -8.88 28.04 -31.10
C LYS A 151 -8.37 28.57 -32.45
N CYS A 152 -8.08 29.87 -32.55
CA CYS A 152 -7.52 30.46 -33.77
C CYS A 152 -6.15 29.88 -34.11
N TYR A 153 -5.35 29.55 -33.11
CA TYR A 153 -4.08 28.83 -33.25
C TYR A 153 -4.28 27.48 -33.93
N ASN A 154 -5.19 26.64 -33.36
CA ASN A 154 -5.51 25.35 -33.92
C ASN A 154 -6.08 25.40 -35.32
N ASP A 155 -6.98 26.36 -35.59
CA ASP A 155 -7.60 26.57 -36.91
C ASP A 155 -6.55 26.93 -37.98
N HIS A 156 -5.48 27.61 -37.60
CA HIS A 156 -4.41 28.03 -38.51
C HIS A 156 -3.28 27.01 -38.66
N TYR A 157 -2.77 26.47 -37.53
CA TYR A 157 -1.58 25.60 -37.52
C TYR A 157 -1.90 24.11 -37.45
N GLY A 158 -3.18 23.75 -37.21
CA GLY A 158 -3.65 22.38 -37.01
C GLY A 158 -3.49 21.86 -35.58
N HIS A 159 -4.26 20.81 -35.22
CA HIS A 159 -4.32 20.26 -33.89
C HIS A 159 -2.98 19.70 -33.37
N GLN A 160 -2.14 19.14 -34.25
CA GLN A 160 -0.82 18.64 -33.84
C GLN A 160 0.10 19.77 -33.36
N ALA A 161 0.05 20.94 -34.05
CA ALA A 161 0.77 22.13 -33.60
C ALA A 161 0.19 22.67 -32.29
N GLY A 162 -1.13 22.61 -32.10
CA GLY A 162 -1.80 22.98 -30.87
C GLY A 162 -1.38 22.08 -29.69
N ASP A 163 -1.31 20.78 -29.91
CA ASP A 163 -0.83 19.83 -28.89
C ASP A 163 0.63 20.14 -28.47
N ALA A 164 1.51 20.39 -29.44
CA ALA A 164 2.89 20.79 -29.16
C ALA A 164 2.97 22.17 -28.44
N CYS A 165 2.09 23.11 -28.79
CA CYS A 165 1.96 24.37 -28.09
C CYS A 165 1.56 24.19 -26.63
N LEU A 166 0.51 23.37 -26.34
CA LEU A 166 0.09 23.09 -24.97
C LEU A 166 1.18 22.39 -24.16
N GLN A 167 1.93 21.48 -24.77
CA GLN A 167 3.08 20.83 -24.12
C GLN A 167 4.18 21.84 -23.75
N ALA A 168 4.47 22.78 -24.63
CA ALA A 168 5.44 23.84 -24.37
C ALA A 168 4.97 24.78 -23.25
N VAL A 169 3.69 25.21 -23.28
CA VAL A 169 3.06 26.01 -22.23
C VAL A 169 3.09 25.29 -20.87
N ALA A 170 2.68 24.02 -20.83
CA ALA A 170 2.71 23.21 -19.61
C ALA A 170 4.12 23.11 -19.01
N LYS A 171 5.13 22.91 -19.87
CA LYS A 171 6.54 22.84 -19.45
C LYS A 171 7.03 24.19 -18.92
N ALA A 172 6.69 25.30 -19.57
CA ALA A 172 7.05 26.64 -19.11
C ALA A 172 6.40 26.97 -17.75
N ALA A 173 5.10 26.66 -17.60
CA ALA A 173 4.37 26.84 -16.35
C ALA A 173 4.94 25.96 -15.21
N SER A 174 5.22 24.68 -15.49
CA SER A 174 5.86 23.77 -14.53
C SER A 174 7.20 24.27 -14.01
N GLY A 175 7.99 24.92 -14.86
CA GLY A 175 9.27 25.53 -14.49
C GLY A 175 9.15 26.68 -13.48
N ARG A 176 7.95 27.20 -13.26
CA ARG A 176 7.66 28.24 -12.25
C ARG A 176 7.12 27.69 -10.93
N MET A 177 6.87 26.39 -10.86
CA MET A 177 6.48 25.72 -9.61
C MET A 177 7.73 25.42 -8.78
N VAL A 178 7.98 26.25 -7.76
CA VAL A 178 9.21 26.17 -6.95
C VAL A 178 9.08 25.18 -5.79
N ARG A 179 7.86 24.98 -5.28
CA ARG A 179 7.60 24.13 -4.12
C ARG A 179 6.98 22.81 -4.54
N ALA A 180 7.41 21.73 -3.89
CA ALA A 180 6.89 20.38 -4.15
C ALA A 180 5.38 20.22 -3.83
N ILE A 181 4.81 21.15 -3.05
CA ILE A 181 3.38 21.14 -2.69
C ILE A 181 2.51 21.88 -3.70
N ASP A 182 3.11 22.73 -4.57
CA ASP A 182 2.40 23.42 -5.62
C ASP A 182 1.99 22.42 -6.71
N LEU A 183 0.78 22.54 -7.23
CA LEU A 183 0.24 21.62 -8.22
C LEU A 183 -0.16 22.39 -9.48
N LEU A 184 0.37 21.99 -10.64
CA LEU A 184 -0.12 22.40 -11.94
C LEU A 184 -0.94 21.26 -12.54
N ALA A 185 -2.16 21.55 -13.01
CA ALA A 185 -3.02 20.59 -13.65
C ALA A 185 -3.65 21.15 -14.93
N ARG A 186 -4.03 20.26 -15.85
CA ARG A 186 -4.92 20.59 -16.95
C ARG A 186 -6.35 20.59 -16.44
N TYR A 187 -7.04 21.73 -16.55
CA TYR A 187 -8.43 21.85 -16.12
C TYR A 187 -9.40 21.40 -17.21
N GLY A 188 -9.11 21.73 -18.48
CA GLY A 188 -9.84 21.26 -19.65
C GLY A 188 -9.37 21.99 -20.92
N GLY A 189 -9.33 21.30 -22.06
CA GLY A 189 -8.93 21.92 -23.33
C GLY A 189 -7.58 22.63 -23.25
N GLU A 190 -7.60 23.96 -23.40
CA GLU A 190 -6.47 24.89 -23.27
C GLU A 190 -6.34 25.55 -21.89
N GLU A 191 -7.15 25.09 -20.91
CA GLU A 191 -7.19 25.67 -19.57
C GLU A 191 -6.30 24.90 -18.61
N PHE A 192 -5.55 25.63 -17.81
CA PHE A 192 -4.70 25.12 -16.75
C PHE A 192 -5.14 25.67 -15.39
N VAL A 193 -4.88 24.92 -14.34
CA VAL A 193 -5.11 25.36 -12.97
C VAL A 193 -3.87 25.12 -12.13
N VAL A 194 -3.56 26.06 -11.25
CA VAL A 194 -2.49 25.94 -10.28
C VAL A 194 -3.05 26.04 -8.88
N LEU A 195 -2.72 25.09 -8.02
CA LEU A 195 -3.05 25.10 -6.59
C LEU A 195 -1.79 25.46 -5.79
N LEU A 196 -1.92 26.48 -4.93
CA LEU A 196 -0.81 27.06 -4.16
C LEU A 196 -1.15 27.05 -2.66
N PRO A 197 -0.92 25.95 -1.94
CA PRO A 197 -1.16 25.89 -0.50
C PRO A 197 -0.26 26.85 0.29
N GLY A 198 -0.81 27.44 1.37
CA GLY A 198 -0.08 28.36 2.24
C GLY A 198 0.43 29.62 1.53
N THR A 199 -0.26 30.05 0.44
CA THR A 199 0.16 31.19 -0.37
C THR A 199 -0.90 32.29 -0.33
N LEU A 200 -0.47 33.50 -0.03
CA LEU A 200 -1.30 34.71 -0.08
C LEU A 200 -1.50 35.17 -1.54
N LEU A 201 -2.55 35.98 -1.79
CA LEU A 201 -2.89 36.50 -3.10
C LEU A 201 -1.70 37.17 -3.81
N GLN A 202 -0.90 37.95 -3.09
CA GLN A 202 0.31 38.59 -3.66
C GLN A 202 1.36 37.55 -4.14
N GLY A 203 1.50 36.44 -3.43
CA GLY A 203 2.36 35.32 -3.83
C GLY A 203 1.84 34.62 -5.07
N ALA A 204 0.53 34.33 -5.09
CA ALA A 204 -0.16 33.74 -6.24
C ALA A 204 -0.05 34.63 -7.49
N HIS A 205 -0.26 35.93 -7.34
CA HIS A 205 -0.08 36.91 -8.44
C HIS A 205 1.36 36.88 -9.01
N LYS A 206 2.39 36.84 -8.17
CA LYS A 206 3.79 36.74 -8.63
C LYS A 206 4.05 35.45 -9.43
N VAL A 207 3.49 34.30 -8.98
CA VAL A 207 3.58 33.03 -9.71
C VAL A 207 2.88 33.16 -11.07
N ALA A 208 1.67 33.72 -11.10
CA ALA A 208 0.91 33.93 -12.33
C ALA A 208 1.64 34.84 -13.35
N VAL A 209 2.20 35.97 -12.89
CA VAL A 209 3.02 36.85 -13.73
C VAL A 209 4.23 36.09 -14.28
N GLY A 210 4.95 35.35 -13.42
CA GLY A 210 6.07 34.57 -13.88
C GLY A 210 5.70 33.49 -14.91
N ILE A 211 4.50 32.92 -14.83
CA ILE A 211 3.99 31.97 -15.84
C ILE A 211 3.71 32.70 -17.16
N CYS A 212 3.00 33.85 -17.13
CA CYS A 212 2.74 34.66 -18.32
C CYS A 212 4.04 35.03 -19.02
N GLU A 213 5.03 35.51 -18.27
CA GLU A 213 6.36 35.88 -18.82
C GLU A 213 7.09 34.65 -19.40
N ALA A 214 7.04 33.49 -18.73
CA ALA A 214 7.70 32.28 -19.22
C ALA A 214 7.07 31.73 -20.49
N VAL A 215 5.73 31.82 -20.61
CA VAL A 215 5.03 31.44 -21.84
C VAL A 215 5.34 32.42 -22.97
N SER A 216 5.28 33.73 -22.73
CA SER A 216 5.63 34.76 -23.73
C SER A 216 7.09 34.59 -24.22
N ALA A 217 8.02 34.23 -23.31
CA ALA A 217 9.42 33.99 -23.65
C ALA A 217 9.65 32.75 -24.54
N LEU A 218 8.68 31.85 -24.69
CA LEU A 218 8.75 30.74 -25.65
C LEU A 218 8.76 31.27 -27.11
N ASN A 219 8.22 32.46 -27.33
CA ASN A 219 8.14 33.14 -28.62
C ASN A 219 7.54 32.26 -29.73
N LEU A 220 6.52 31.44 -29.38
CA LEU A 220 5.81 30.60 -30.34
C LEU A 220 4.93 31.45 -31.20
N ALA A 221 5.21 31.54 -32.51
CA ALA A 221 4.50 32.42 -33.44
C ALA A 221 2.98 32.17 -33.42
N HIS A 222 2.17 33.22 -33.32
CA HIS A 222 0.71 33.21 -33.37
C HIS A 222 0.15 34.33 -34.23
N VAL A 223 0.22 34.14 -35.55
CA VAL A 223 -0.10 35.18 -36.54
C VAL A 223 -1.56 35.67 -36.53
N LEU A 224 -2.49 34.88 -35.95
CA LEU A 224 -3.91 35.26 -35.83
C LEU A 224 -4.27 35.81 -34.44
N SER A 225 -3.33 35.97 -33.55
CA SER A 225 -3.59 36.60 -32.26
C SER A 225 -3.68 38.11 -32.42
N SER A 226 -4.68 38.71 -31.79
CA SER A 226 -4.83 40.18 -31.77
C SER A 226 -4.12 40.84 -30.57
N VAL A 227 -3.43 40.05 -29.74
CA VAL A 227 -2.76 40.51 -28.51
C VAL A 227 -1.26 40.65 -28.71
N ALA A 228 -0.62 39.66 -29.34
CA ALA A 228 0.80 39.63 -29.63
C ALA A 228 1.07 38.75 -30.85
N ASP A 229 2.24 38.82 -31.46
CA ASP A 229 2.67 37.97 -32.57
C ASP A 229 3.06 36.56 -32.15
N HIS A 230 2.97 36.26 -30.88
CA HIS A 230 3.31 35.01 -30.25
C HIS A 230 2.22 34.53 -29.26
N VAL A 231 2.31 33.26 -28.83
CA VAL A 231 1.39 32.67 -27.88
C VAL A 231 1.52 33.35 -26.53
N THR A 232 0.37 33.76 -25.96
CA THR A 232 0.25 34.35 -24.64
C THR A 232 -0.78 33.59 -23.81
N VAL A 233 -0.80 33.85 -22.52
CA VAL A 233 -1.79 33.33 -21.59
C VAL A 233 -2.39 34.41 -20.73
N SER A 234 -3.67 34.28 -20.41
CA SER A 234 -4.35 35.09 -19.40
C SER A 234 -4.48 34.29 -18.12
N ALA A 235 -4.36 34.92 -16.96
CA ALA A 235 -4.49 34.27 -15.68
C ALA A 235 -5.40 35.04 -14.71
N GLY A 236 -6.21 34.32 -13.98
CA GLY A 236 -6.97 34.82 -12.84
C GLY A 236 -6.44 34.20 -11.54
N ALA A 237 -6.16 35.02 -10.54
CA ALA A 237 -5.66 34.58 -9.25
C ALA A 237 -6.69 34.89 -8.14
N ALA A 238 -6.96 33.92 -7.30
CA ALA A 238 -7.78 34.10 -6.09
C ALA A 238 -7.11 33.47 -4.89
N ALA A 239 -7.38 33.99 -3.70
CA ALA A 239 -6.91 33.46 -2.44
C ALA A 239 -7.98 33.60 -1.35
N LEU A 240 -8.14 32.57 -0.54
CA LEU A 240 -9.01 32.59 0.63
C LEU A 240 -8.28 32.00 1.83
N PHE A 241 -8.71 32.43 3.02
CA PHE A 241 -8.48 31.70 4.25
C PHE A 241 -9.71 30.81 4.48
N PRO A 242 -9.61 29.47 4.31
CA PRO A 242 -10.74 28.60 4.52
C PRO A 242 -11.34 28.72 5.92
N ASP A 243 -12.65 28.85 5.99
CA ASP A 243 -13.43 28.86 7.23
C ASP A 243 -14.72 28.00 7.08
N CYS A 244 -15.64 28.08 8.04
CA CYS A 244 -16.89 27.31 8.01
C CYS A 244 -17.95 27.88 7.07
N GLU A 245 -17.79 29.08 6.54
CA GLU A 245 -18.74 29.77 5.64
C GLU A 245 -18.30 29.72 4.19
N THR A 246 -17.04 29.39 3.92
CA THR A 246 -16.44 29.33 2.60
C THR A 246 -16.31 27.89 2.08
N SER A 247 -16.23 27.75 0.75
CA SER A 247 -16.06 26.45 0.10
C SER A 247 -14.96 26.46 -0.97
N PRO A 248 -14.40 25.26 -1.31
CA PRO A 248 -13.44 25.15 -2.40
C PRO A 248 -13.96 25.67 -3.73
N GLU A 249 -15.26 25.49 -4.00
CA GLU A 249 -15.93 25.90 -5.23
C GLU A 249 -15.93 27.43 -5.37
N GLN A 250 -16.14 28.16 -4.27
CA GLN A 250 -16.07 29.62 -4.26
C GLN A 250 -14.68 30.15 -4.61
N LEU A 251 -13.63 29.46 -4.15
CA LEU A 251 -12.25 29.83 -4.51
C LEU A 251 -11.97 29.62 -6.01
N VAL A 252 -12.47 28.50 -6.58
CA VAL A 252 -12.36 28.23 -8.02
C VAL A 252 -13.14 29.26 -8.81
N GLU A 253 -14.37 29.57 -8.41
CA GLU A 253 -15.23 30.57 -9.07
C GLU A 253 -14.60 31.96 -9.03
N ALA A 254 -14.01 32.37 -7.91
CA ALA A 254 -13.32 33.66 -7.79
C ALA A 254 -12.11 33.73 -8.74
N ALA A 255 -11.33 32.66 -8.88
CA ALA A 255 -10.21 32.59 -9.83
C ALA A 255 -10.69 32.63 -11.28
N ASP A 256 -11.80 31.98 -11.61
CA ASP A 256 -12.40 32.01 -12.96
C ASP A 256 -12.93 33.40 -13.32
N GLN A 257 -13.62 34.09 -12.39
CA GLN A 257 -14.06 35.47 -12.56
C GLN A 257 -12.87 36.41 -12.80
N ALA A 258 -11.77 36.21 -12.08
CA ALA A 258 -10.55 36.99 -12.31
C ALA A 258 -9.92 36.69 -13.68
N LEU A 259 -9.92 35.44 -14.14
CA LEU A 259 -9.48 35.06 -15.49
C LEU A 259 -10.37 35.72 -16.57
N TYR A 260 -11.68 35.67 -16.37
CA TYR A 260 -12.61 36.36 -17.27
C TYR A 260 -12.33 37.86 -17.35
N ALA A 261 -12.06 38.50 -16.22
CA ALA A 261 -11.66 39.90 -16.18
C ALA A 261 -10.34 40.17 -16.95
N ALA A 262 -9.35 39.28 -16.82
CA ALA A 262 -8.09 39.37 -17.58
C ALA A 262 -8.32 39.30 -19.10
N LYS A 263 -9.19 38.36 -19.54
CA LYS A 263 -9.59 38.26 -20.96
C LYS A 263 -10.33 39.49 -21.48
N GLN A 264 -11.22 40.08 -20.68
CA GLN A 264 -11.97 41.30 -21.02
C GLN A 264 -11.09 42.54 -21.11
N GLN A 265 -10.10 42.65 -20.24
CA GLN A 265 -9.20 43.81 -20.19
C GLN A 265 -8.10 43.80 -21.29
N GLY A 266 -8.13 42.83 -22.20
CA GLY A 266 -7.22 42.80 -23.35
C GLY A 266 -6.23 41.65 -23.33
N ARG A 267 -6.44 40.63 -22.50
CA ARG A 267 -5.64 39.39 -22.42
C ARG A 267 -4.16 39.61 -22.02
N ASN A 268 -3.34 38.56 -22.12
CA ASN A 268 -1.91 38.55 -21.78
C ASN A 268 -1.61 39.26 -20.47
N ARG A 269 -2.35 38.94 -19.43
CA ARG A 269 -2.25 39.56 -18.10
C ARG A 269 -2.78 38.69 -16.98
N VAL A 270 -2.50 39.15 -15.78
CA VAL A 270 -3.03 38.57 -14.54
C VAL A 270 -4.04 39.56 -13.94
N CYS A 271 -5.22 39.05 -13.59
CA CYS A 271 -6.17 39.73 -12.72
C CYS A 271 -6.33 38.96 -11.38
N THR A 272 -6.76 39.66 -10.36
CA THR A 272 -7.01 39.10 -9.04
C THR A 272 -8.44 39.34 -8.61
N ALA A 273 -9.02 38.37 -7.85
CA ALA A 273 -10.31 38.51 -7.19
C ALA A 273 -10.12 38.94 -5.74
#